data_274315c67578ef312aa4573e6509f47f
#
_entry.id   274315c67578ef312aa4573e6509f47f
#
_cell.length_a   1.000
_cell.length_b   1.000
_cell.length_c   1.000
_cell.angle_alpha   90.00
_cell.angle_beta   90.00
_cell.angle_gamma   90.00
#
_symmetry.space_group_name_H-M   'P 1'
#
loop_
_entity.id
_entity.type
_entity.pdbx_description
1 polymer ?
#
loop_
_entity_poly.entity_id
_entity_poly.type
_entity_poly.pdbx_seq_one_letter_code
_entity_poly.pdbx_strand_id
1 'polypeptide(L)'
;MTTTDIRKAIEEIGYTITSSWRKDYGDGRVLSEYKLLKSEKSRKPLAFIQAGYYTAGKKIIGLSVTLASNMSNCIDCNTIQDFETCLKAI
;
A
#
# COMPACT_ATOMS: atom_id res chain seq x y z
N MET A 1 10.44 2.45 -8.06
CA MET A 1 9.06 2.06 -7.70
C MET A 1 8.23 3.32 -7.50
N THR A 2 7.07 3.37 -8.10
CA THR A 2 6.15 4.51 -8.04
C THR A 2 4.80 4.06 -7.50
N THR A 3 3.91 5.02 -7.20
CA THR A 3 2.53 4.69 -6.78
C THR A 3 1.78 3.92 -7.86
N THR A 4 2.08 4.15 -9.15
CA THR A 4 1.50 3.40 -10.26
C THR A 4 1.90 1.92 -10.20
N ASP A 5 3.15 1.62 -9.87
CA ASP A 5 3.63 0.24 -9.73
C ASP A 5 2.88 -0.50 -8.62
N ILE A 6 2.63 0.20 -7.51
CA ILE A 6 1.85 -0.34 -6.38
C ILE A 6 0.42 -0.68 -6.80
N ARG A 7 -0.25 0.25 -7.51
CA ARG A 7 -1.61 0.03 -8.01
C ARG A 7 -1.69 -1.14 -8.97
N LYS A 8 -0.76 -1.23 -9.90
CA LYS A 8 -0.69 -2.34 -10.86
C LYS A 8 -0.54 -3.69 -10.18
N ALA A 9 0.35 -3.78 -9.20
CA ALA A 9 0.55 -5.02 -8.45
C ALA A 9 -0.74 -5.48 -7.75
N ILE A 10 -1.47 -4.54 -7.16
CA ILE A 10 -2.74 -4.83 -6.48
C ILE A 10 -3.81 -5.27 -7.48
N GLU A 11 -3.93 -4.58 -8.60
CA GLU A 11 -4.90 -4.90 -9.66
C GLU A 11 -4.63 -6.28 -10.28
N GLU A 12 -3.36 -6.61 -10.53
CA GLU A 12 -2.97 -7.89 -11.13
C GLU A 12 -3.34 -9.08 -10.25
N ILE A 13 -3.28 -8.93 -8.93
CA ILE A 13 -3.69 -9.99 -8.02
C ILE A 13 -5.21 -10.04 -7.79
N GLY A 14 -5.94 -9.04 -8.29
CA GLY A 14 -7.39 -8.98 -8.22
C GLY A 14 -7.94 -8.33 -6.96
N TYR A 15 -7.12 -7.65 -6.19
CA TYR A 15 -7.54 -6.91 -5.00
C TYR A 15 -7.92 -5.47 -5.33
N THR A 16 -8.54 -4.81 -4.36
CA THR A 16 -8.98 -3.41 -4.46
C THR A 16 -8.40 -2.64 -3.28
N ILE A 17 -8.13 -1.36 -3.49
CA ILE A 17 -7.71 -0.46 -2.39
C ILE A 17 -8.67 0.70 -2.25
N THR A 18 -8.79 1.19 -1.02
CA THR A 18 -9.48 2.44 -0.71
C THR A 18 -8.62 3.25 0.25
N SER A 19 -8.67 4.57 0.11
CA SER A 19 -7.90 5.47 0.97
C SER A 19 -8.42 5.42 2.40
N SER A 20 -7.51 5.22 3.35
CA SER A 20 -7.80 5.31 4.78
C SER A 20 -7.51 6.73 5.28
N TRP A 21 -6.31 7.23 5.01
CA TRP A 21 -5.93 8.60 5.30
C TRP A 21 -4.73 9.03 4.46
N ARG A 22 -4.49 10.33 4.42
CA ARG A 22 -3.39 10.94 3.70
C ARG A 22 -2.88 12.14 4.48
N LYS A 23 -1.56 12.28 4.56
CA LYS A 23 -0.92 13.46 5.14
C LYS A 23 0.08 14.05 4.13
N ASP A 24 -0.14 15.30 3.76
CA ASP A 24 0.79 16.08 2.94
C ASP A 24 1.64 16.93 3.88
N TYR A 25 2.97 16.75 3.79
CA TYR A 25 3.91 17.47 4.66
C TYR A 25 4.24 18.88 4.17
N GLY A 26 3.77 19.26 2.98
CA GLY A 26 4.01 20.60 2.41
C GLY A 26 5.39 20.81 1.83
N ASP A 27 6.25 19.80 1.87
CA ASP A 27 7.64 19.86 1.38
C ASP A 27 7.89 18.94 0.19
N GLY A 28 6.81 18.52 -0.47
CA GLY A 28 6.86 17.58 -1.61
C GLY A 28 6.78 16.12 -1.22
N ARG A 29 6.58 15.82 0.06
CA ARG A 29 6.41 14.46 0.56
C ARG A 29 4.98 14.23 1.03
N VAL A 30 4.48 13.03 0.78
CA VAL A 30 3.14 12.58 1.20
C VAL A 30 3.26 11.21 1.86
N LEU A 31 2.50 11.01 2.92
CA LEU A 31 2.30 9.69 3.52
C LEU A 31 0.83 9.32 3.38
N SER A 32 0.55 8.15 2.82
CA SER A 32 -0.81 7.65 2.63
C SER A 32 -0.95 6.26 3.23
N GLU A 33 -2.12 5.98 3.75
CA GLU A 33 -2.52 4.64 4.14
C GLU A 33 -3.73 4.21 3.33
N TYR A 34 -3.69 2.98 2.84
CA TYR A 34 -4.77 2.37 2.08
C TYR A 34 -5.24 1.10 2.76
N LYS A 35 -6.53 0.84 2.70
CA LYS A 35 -7.09 -0.46 3.07
C LYS A 35 -7.06 -1.37 1.86
N LEU A 36 -6.46 -2.55 1.99
CA LEU A 36 -6.47 -3.58 0.96
C LEU A 36 -7.70 -4.45 1.17
N LEU A 37 -8.55 -4.54 0.15
CA LEU A 37 -9.80 -5.26 0.18
C LEU A 37 -9.80 -6.38 -0.85
N LYS A 38 -10.46 -7.48 -0.54
CA LYS A 38 -10.62 -8.61 -1.47
C LYS A 38 -11.43 -8.19 -2.71
N SER A 39 -12.42 -7.32 -2.52
CA SER A 39 -13.25 -6.76 -3.59
C SER A 39 -13.84 -5.42 -3.15
N GLU A 40 -14.44 -4.67 -4.08
CA GLU A 40 -15.10 -3.40 -3.79
C GLU A 40 -16.25 -3.54 -2.76
N LYS A 41 -16.84 -4.73 -2.69
CA LYS A 41 -17.96 -5.02 -1.77
C LYS A 41 -17.50 -5.47 -0.39
N SER A 42 -16.21 -5.73 -0.22
CA SER A 42 -15.66 -6.19 1.06
C SER A 42 -15.67 -5.07 2.08
N ARG A 43 -16.05 -5.38 3.31
CA ARG A 43 -16.06 -4.42 4.42
C ARG A 43 -14.85 -4.57 5.34
N LYS A 44 -14.27 -5.78 5.40
CA LYS A 44 -13.12 -6.07 6.25
C LYS A 44 -11.84 -5.98 5.43
N PRO A 45 -10.88 -5.15 5.84
CA PRO A 45 -9.62 -5.09 5.14
C PRO A 45 -8.80 -6.36 5.37
N LEU A 46 -8.04 -6.77 4.35
CA LEU A 46 -7.06 -7.84 4.44
C LEU A 46 -5.76 -7.32 5.08
N ALA A 47 -5.42 -6.08 4.78
CA ALA A 47 -4.20 -5.44 5.23
C ALA A 47 -4.34 -3.93 5.10
N PHE A 48 -3.37 -3.22 5.68
CA PHE A 48 -3.20 -1.78 5.52
C PHE A 48 -1.86 -1.53 4.84
N ILE A 49 -1.85 -0.71 3.81
CA ILE A 49 -0.65 -0.38 3.04
C ILE A 49 -0.28 1.06 3.37
N GLN A 50 0.93 1.27 3.90
CA GLN A 50 1.48 2.59 4.17
C GLN A 50 2.50 2.92 3.09
N ALA A 51 2.31 4.01 2.37
CA ALA A 51 3.20 4.46 1.32
C ALA A 51 3.61 5.91 1.54
N GLY A 52 4.90 6.13 1.69
CA GLY A 52 5.51 7.46 1.64
C GLY A 52 6.03 7.68 0.22
N TYR A 53 5.75 8.83 -0.37
CA TYR A 53 6.17 9.13 -1.74
C TYR A 53 6.36 10.62 -1.97
N TYR A 54 7.10 10.96 -3.02
CA TYR A 54 7.23 12.33 -3.49
C TYR A 54 6.05 12.70 -4.37
N THR A 55 5.49 13.90 -4.22
CA THR A 55 4.44 14.41 -5.09
C THR A 55 4.90 14.52 -6.54
N ALA A 56 6.16 14.96 -6.74
CA ALA A 56 6.77 15.00 -8.06
C ALA A 56 7.19 13.57 -8.47
N GLY A 57 6.66 13.09 -9.58
CA GLY A 57 6.98 11.76 -10.12
C GLY A 57 6.40 10.58 -9.36
N LYS A 58 5.75 10.80 -8.22
CA LYS A 58 5.11 9.74 -7.41
C LYS A 58 6.06 8.62 -6.98
N LYS A 59 7.35 8.92 -6.85
CA LYS A 59 8.37 7.94 -6.46
C LYS A 59 8.21 7.55 -5.00
N ILE A 60 8.21 6.24 -4.72
CA ILE A 60 8.09 5.70 -3.37
C ILE A 60 9.36 5.95 -2.57
N ILE A 61 9.19 6.51 -1.37
CA ILE A 61 10.24 6.71 -0.37
C ILE A 61 10.27 5.54 0.60
N GLY A 62 9.08 5.07 0.99
CA GLY A 62 8.93 3.94 1.91
C GLY A 62 7.60 3.24 1.67
N LEU A 63 7.58 1.93 1.86
CA LEU A 63 6.39 1.10 1.65
C LEU A 63 6.36 0.02 2.71
N SER A 64 5.23 -0.13 3.38
CA SER A 64 5.02 -1.19 4.35
C SER A 64 3.59 -1.73 4.27
N VAL A 65 3.42 -2.96 4.73
CA VAL A 65 2.13 -3.64 4.78
C VAL A 65 1.90 -4.15 6.20
N THR A 66 0.78 -3.78 6.79
CA THR A 66 0.37 -4.27 8.10
C THR A 66 -0.82 -5.21 7.91
N LEU A 67 -0.68 -6.46 8.33
CA LEU A 67 -1.74 -7.44 8.19
C LEU A 67 -2.89 -7.16 9.17
N ALA A 68 -4.11 -7.19 8.67
CA ALA A 68 -5.29 -6.97 9.51
C ALA A 68 -5.47 -8.08 10.56
N SER A 69 -5.02 -9.29 10.27
CA SER A 69 -5.06 -10.42 11.20
C SER A 69 -4.04 -10.32 12.33
N ASN A 70 -2.99 -9.51 12.15
CA ASN A 70 -1.94 -9.30 13.13
C ASN A 70 -1.38 -7.88 12.96
N MET A 71 -1.99 -6.93 13.64
CA MET A 71 -1.66 -5.50 13.52
C MET A 71 -0.27 -5.15 14.04
N SER A 72 0.36 -6.02 14.83
CA SER A 72 1.74 -5.83 15.27
C SER A 72 2.77 -6.28 14.23
N ASN A 73 2.34 -6.96 13.18
CA ASN A 73 3.21 -7.45 12.10
C ASN A 73 3.19 -6.47 10.93
N CYS A 74 4.18 -5.58 10.89
CA CYS A 74 4.40 -4.63 9.82
C CYS A 74 5.57 -5.10 8.96
N ILE A 75 5.33 -5.29 7.67
CA ILE A 75 6.30 -5.82 6.73
C ILE A 75 6.79 -4.68 5.83
N ASP A 76 8.09 -4.37 5.90
CA ASP A 76 8.70 -3.37 5.03
C ASP A 76 9.00 -3.98 3.66
N CYS A 77 8.64 -3.25 2.60
CA CYS A 77 8.86 -3.65 1.22
C CYS A 77 9.82 -2.67 0.55
N ASN A 78 11.02 -3.13 0.20
CA ASN A 78 12.04 -2.28 -0.43
C ASN A 78 11.98 -2.30 -1.96
N THR A 79 11.34 -3.32 -2.53
CA THR A 79 11.19 -3.50 -3.97
C THR A 79 9.75 -3.86 -4.30
N ILE A 80 9.39 -3.72 -5.59
CA ILE A 80 8.07 -4.15 -6.05
C ILE A 80 7.90 -5.67 -5.89
N GLN A 81 8.97 -6.44 -6.04
CA GLN A 81 8.95 -7.88 -5.85
C GLN A 81 8.64 -8.26 -4.40
N ASP A 82 9.21 -7.55 -3.45
CA ASP A 82 8.89 -7.73 -2.01
C ASP A 82 7.40 -7.50 -1.76
N PHE A 83 6.86 -6.44 -2.36
CA PHE A 83 5.46 -6.08 -2.23
C PHE A 83 4.55 -7.14 -2.85
N GLU A 84 4.86 -7.60 -4.05
CA GLU A 84 4.12 -8.67 -4.72
C GLU A 84 4.13 -9.97 -3.92
N THR A 85 5.28 -10.33 -3.35
CA THR A 85 5.41 -11.51 -2.49
C THR A 85 4.52 -11.38 -1.25
N CYS A 86 4.50 -10.19 -0.64
CA CYS A 86 3.65 -9.91 0.50
C CYS A 86 2.15 -10.04 0.16
N LEU A 87 1.73 -9.50 -0.99
CA LEU A 87 0.35 -9.60 -1.46
C LEU A 87 -0.07 -11.05 -1.68
N LYS A 88 0.79 -11.87 -2.24
CA LYS A 88 0.51 -13.29 -2.50
C LYS A 88 0.41 -14.11 -1.21
N ALA A 89 1.00 -13.65 -0.13
CA ALA A 89 0.98 -14.33 1.17
C ALA A 89 -0.26 -13.99 2.00
N ILE A 90 -1.03 -13.01 1.58
CA ILE A 90 -2.28 -12.60 2.27
C ILE A 90 -3.47 -13.55 1.92
#